data_ec7726b75b1c39bfc5ccb8f56e79aba1
#
_entry.id   ec7726b75b1c39bfc5ccb8f56e79aba1
#
_cell.length_a   1.000
_cell.length_b   1.000
_cell.length_c   1.000
_cell.angle_alpha   90.00
_cell.angle_beta   90.00
_cell.angle_gamma   90.00
#
_symmetry.space_group_name_H-M   'P 1'
#
loop_
_entity.id
_entity.type
_entity.pdbx_description
1 polymer ?
#
loop_
_entity_poly.entity_id
_entity_poly.type
_entity_poly.pdbx_seq_one_letter_code
_entity_poly.pdbx_strand_id
1 'polypeptide(L)'
;MARNQANINDYDFVLPLTVRDYELDVQGIVNNANYLHYLEHTRHAFCTAAGMSFASMHERGIDPVLRKVEIEYLTPLRSGDTMDSCLSMSREGAKFIFRQDIFRNPGGEPVVRARVEVVCLEQGRLTRGDALAEAFSEYIND
;
A
#
# COMPACT_ATOMS: atom_id res chain seq x y z
N MET A 1 -6.80 27.69 -9.41
CA MET A 1 -6.52 26.52 -10.23
C MET A 1 -6.86 25.26 -9.47
N ALA A 2 -7.68 24.46 -10.07
CA ALA A 2 -8.01 23.20 -9.44
C ALA A 2 -6.75 22.34 -9.37
N ARG A 3 -6.40 21.90 -8.19
CA ARG A 3 -5.40 20.86 -8.05
C ARG A 3 -5.91 19.60 -8.67
N ASN A 4 -5.02 18.84 -9.29
CA ASN A 4 -5.33 17.48 -9.64
C ASN A 4 -5.53 16.71 -8.34
N GLN A 5 -6.75 16.72 -7.84
CA GLN A 5 -7.10 15.84 -6.76
C GLN A 5 -7.03 14.42 -7.28
N ALA A 6 -6.44 13.54 -6.50
CA ALA A 6 -6.45 12.15 -6.85
C ALA A 6 -7.89 11.69 -6.95
N ASN A 7 -8.19 11.08 -8.05
CA ASN A 7 -9.47 10.41 -8.19
C ASN A 7 -9.34 9.06 -7.53
N ILE A 8 -9.95 8.90 -6.36
CA ILE A 8 -9.91 7.63 -5.63
C ILE A 8 -10.48 6.47 -6.43
N ASN A 9 -11.27 6.76 -7.47
CA ASN A 9 -11.77 5.73 -8.37
C ASN A 9 -10.69 5.15 -9.29
N ASP A 10 -9.51 5.80 -9.36
CA ASP A 10 -8.39 5.30 -10.15
C ASP A 10 -7.61 4.20 -9.40
N TYR A 11 -7.97 3.94 -8.15
CA TYR A 11 -7.27 2.97 -7.33
C TYR A 11 -8.15 1.74 -7.09
N ASP A 12 -7.50 0.60 -6.93
CA ASP A 12 -8.19 -0.67 -6.65
C ASP A 12 -8.75 -0.70 -5.24
N PHE A 13 -8.13 0.06 -4.32
CA PHE A 13 -8.50 0.02 -2.91
C PHE A 13 -8.16 1.35 -2.23
N VAL A 14 -9.04 1.79 -1.34
CA VAL A 14 -8.82 3.01 -0.55
C VAL A 14 -9.12 2.69 0.91
N LEU A 15 -8.18 3.00 1.79
CA LEU A 15 -8.33 2.78 3.23
C LEU A 15 -8.24 4.12 3.95
N PRO A 16 -9.32 4.57 4.60
CA PRO A 16 -9.26 5.77 5.42
C PRO A 16 -8.52 5.48 6.72
N LEU A 17 -7.63 6.40 7.11
CA LEU A 17 -6.85 6.29 8.33
C LEU A 17 -6.84 7.64 9.05
N THR A 18 -6.57 7.59 10.36
CA THR A 18 -6.42 8.79 11.20
C THR A 18 -5.06 8.70 11.90
N VAL A 19 -4.34 9.83 11.93
CA VAL A 19 -3.05 9.92 12.62
C VAL A 19 -3.27 9.88 14.12
N ARG A 20 -2.48 9.05 14.82
CA ARG A 20 -2.49 8.93 16.28
C ARG A 20 -1.30 9.68 16.88
N ASP A 21 -1.48 10.17 18.10
CA ASP A 21 -0.47 11.01 18.79
C ASP A 21 0.89 10.33 18.88
N TYR A 22 0.90 9.03 19.12
CA TYR A 22 2.16 8.28 19.31
C TYR A 22 2.90 8.02 17.99
N GLU A 23 2.33 8.42 16.87
CA GLU A 23 2.97 8.27 15.56
C GLU A 23 3.82 9.48 15.19
N LEU A 24 3.82 10.51 16.02
CA LEU A 24 4.54 11.75 15.75
C LEU A 24 6.00 11.66 16.22
N ASP A 25 6.85 12.45 15.56
CA ASP A 25 8.22 12.67 15.99
C ASP A 25 8.31 13.95 16.85
N VAL A 26 9.54 14.33 17.22
CA VAL A 26 9.76 15.52 18.05
C VAL A 26 9.36 16.81 17.36
N GLN A 27 9.20 16.80 16.04
CA GLN A 27 8.79 17.97 15.27
C GLN A 27 7.27 18.13 15.21
N GLY A 28 6.53 17.17 15.78
CA GLY A 28 5.06 17.21 15.78
C GLY A 28 4.42 16.76 14.48
N ILE A 29 5.17 16.07 13.63
CA ILE A 29 4.68 15.48 12.40
C ILE A 29 4.89 13.96 12.44
N VAL A 30 4.14 13.24 11.63
CA VAL A 30 4.25 11.78 11.57
C VAL A 30 5.69 11.39 11.24
N ASN A 31 6.26 10.48 12.04
CA ASN A 31 7.58 9.94 11.81
C ASN A 31 7.63 9.25 10.45
N ASN A 32 8.69 9.50 9.68
CA ASN A 32 8.79 8.95 8.32
C ASN A 32 8.71 7.42 8.26
N ALA A 33 9.14 6.71 9.30
CA ALA A 33 9.00 5.25 9.38
C ALA A 33 7.52 4.81 9.46
N ASN A 34 6.67 5.63 10.07
CA ASN A 34 5.25 5.30 10.22
C ASN A 34 4.50 5.33 8.90
N TYR A 35 4.97 6.08 7.90
CA TYR A 35 4.36 6.02 6.57
C TYR A 35 4.54 4.63 5.96
N LEU A 36 5.67 3.99 6.20
CA LEU A 36 5.88 2.61 5.76
C LEU A 36 4.89 1.66 6.44
N HIS A 37 4.58 1.88 7.72
CA HIS A 37 3.57 1.12 8.43
C HIS A 37 2.18 1.34 7.85
N TYR A 38 1.82 2.57 7.49
CA TYR A 38 0.53 2.86 6.85
C TYR A 38 0.42 2.10 5.53
N LEU A 39 1.49 2.09 4.73
CA LEU A 39 1.49 1.40 3.45
C LEU A 39 1.34 -0.11 3.64
N GLU A 40 2.06 -0.69 4.58
CA GLU A 40 1.95 -2.12 4.89
C GLU A 40 0.55 -2.48 5.36
N HIS A 41 0.00 -1.70 6.27
CA HIS A 41 -1.35 -1.92 6.77
C HIS A 41 -2.37 -1.88 5.63
N THR A 42 -2.20 -0.95 4.71
CA THR A 42 -3.08 -0.83 3.54
C THR A 42 -3.00 -2.06 2.65
N ARG A 43 -1.78 -2.59 2.40
CA ARG A 43 -1.61 -3.82 1.63
C ARG A 43 -2.29 -5.01 2.30
N HIS A 44 -2.15 -5.13 3.64
CA HIS A 44 -2.79 -6.20 4.39
C HIS A 44 -4.31 -6.09 4.33
N ALA A 45 -4.84 -4.89 4.51
CA ALA A 45 -6.28 -4.65 4.43
C ALA A 45 -6.83 -4.96 3.03
N PHE A 46 -6.09 -4.59 1.99
CA PHE A 46 -6.47 -4.90 0.62
C PHE A 46 -6.53 -6.41 0.39
N CYS A 47 -5.51 -7.14 0.80
CA CYS A 47 -5.47 -8.59 0.63
C CYS A 47 -6.62 -9.27 1.39
N THR A 48 -6.92 -8.82 2.59
CA THR A 48 -8.03 -9.35 3.38
C THR A 48 -9.37 -9.06 2.68
N ALA A 49 -9.55 -7.84 2.18
CA ALA A 49 -10.77 -7.47 1.45
C ALA A 49 -10.94 -8.28 0.16
N ALA A 50 -9.83 -8.64 -0.47
CA ALA A 50 -9.85 -9.47 -1.68
C ALA A 50 -10.06 -10.97 -1.38
N GLY A 51 -10.16 -11.34 -0.10
CA GLY A 51 -10.38 -12.73 0.30
C GLY A 51 -9.11 -13.56 0.45
N MET A 52 -7.93 -12.90 0.42
CA MET A 52 -6.64 -13.58 0.50
C MET A 52 -5.74 -12.89 1.52
N SER A 53 -6.00 -13.09 2.82
CA SER A 53 -5.16 -12.54 3.86
C SER A 53 -3.74 -13.13 3.79
N PHE A 54 -2.76 -12.38 4.29
CA PHE A 54 -1.38 -12.88 4.36
C PHE A 54 -1.29 -14.17 5.17
N ALA A 55 -2.08 -14.27 6.25
CA ALA A 55 -2.12 -15.49 7.07
C ALA A 55 -2.61 -16.69 6.26
N SER A 56 -3.70 -16.53 5.48
CA SER A 56 -4.23 -17.65 4.70
C SER A 56 -3.30 -18.03 3.53
N MET A 57 -2.63 -17.05 2.93
CA MET A 57 -1.63 -17.33 1.91
C MET A 57 -0.46 -18.12 2.50
N HIS A 58 0.03 -17.69 3.66
CA HIS A 58 1.13 -18.36 4.34
C HIS A 58 0.80 -19.82 4.64
N GLU A 59 -0.41 -20.09 5.11
CA GLU A 59 -0.88 -21.47 5.36
C GLU A 59 -0.83 -22.33 4.09
N ARG A 60 -0.99 -21.71 2.94
CA ARG A 60 -0.92 -22.38 1.64
C ARG A 60 0.51 -22.41 1.07
N GLY A 61 1.48 -21.93 1.84
CA GLY A 61 2.87 -21.87 1.42
C GLY A 61 3.19 -20.75 0.44
N ILE A 62 2.32 -19.75 0.36
CA ILE A 62 2.49 -18.58 -0.53
C ILE A 62 2.83 -17.38 0.34
N ASP A 63 4.03 -16.84 0.17
CA ASP A 63 4.51 -15.72 0.96
C ASP A 63 4.95 -14.56 0.06
N PRO A 64 4.13 -13.52 -0.07
CA PRO A 64 4.57 -12.29 -0.70
C PRO A 64 5.57 -11.59 0.21
N VAL A 65 6.73 -11.25 -0.35
CA VAL A 65 7.83 -10.66 0.43
C VAL A 65 8.25 -9.35 -0.21
N LEU A 66 8.37 -8.33 0.60
CA LEU A 66 8.81 -7.01 0.18
C LEU A 66 10.24 -7.09 -0.36
N ARG A 67 10.44 -6.56 -1.57
CA ARG A 67 11.74 -6.52 -2.22
C ARG A 67 12.30 -5.12 -2.29
N LYS A 68 11.45 -4.13 -2.62
CA LYS A 68 11.91 -2.76 -2.84
C LYS A 68 10.77 -1.79 -2.55
N VAL A 69 11.12 -0.67 -1.91
CA VAL A 69 10.20 0.45 -1.71
C VAL A 69 10.86 1.71 -2.24
N GLU A 70 10.14 2.43 -3.08
CA GLU A 70 10.48 3.80 -3.44
C GLU A 70 9.36 4.67 -2.86
N ILE A 71 9.72 5.63 -2.01
CA ILE A 71 8.74 6.50 -1.38
C ILE A 71 9.20 7.94 -1.45
N GLU A 72 8.26 8.81 -1.80
CA GLU A 72 8.48 10.25 -1.84
C GLU A 72 7.57 10.89 -0.79
N TYR A 73 8.15 11.72 0.07
CA TYR A 73 7.43 12.43 1.14
C TYR A 73 7.12 13.83 0.66
N LEU A 74 5.85 14.20 0.64
CA LEU A 74 5.39 15.46 0.04
C LEU A 74 4.79 16.42 1.07
N THR A 75 3.73 16.03 1.74
CA THR A 75 3.06 16.86 2.75
C THR A 75 3.04 16.14 4.08
N PRO A 76 3.57 16.73 5.16
CA PRO A 76 3.56 16.06 6.46
C PRO A 76 2.15 15.99 7.05
N LEU A 77 1.90 14.93 7.80
CA LEU A 77 0.67 14.76 8.56
C LEU A 77 0.93 15.07 10.04
N ARG A 78 -0.08 15.56 10.73
CA ARG A 78 -0.04 15.92 12.13
C ARG A 78 -1.11 15.15 12.91
N SER A 79 -1.05 15.24 14.22
CA SER A 79 -1.99 14.57 15.10
C SER A 79 -3.43 14.89 14.70
N GLY A 80 -4.25 13.86 14.62
CA GLY A 80 -5.66 13.99 14.30
C GLY A 80 -6.00 14.20 12.82
N ASP A 81 -4.99 14.35 11.96
CA ASP A 81 -5.23 14.44 10.52
C ASP A 81 -5.84 13.13 10.02
N THR A 82 -6.75 13.24 9.08
CA THR A 82 -7.31 12.08 8.38
C THR A 82 -6.74 12.00 6.98
N MET A 83 -6.69 10.78 6.46
CA MET A 83 -6.09 10.51 5.16
C MET A 83 -6.80 9.38 4.44
N ASP A 84 -6.65 9.36 3.13
CA ASP A 84 -7.02 8.22 2.29
C ASP A 84 -5.74 7.56 1.80
N SER A 85 -5.55 6.30 2.18
CA SER A 85 -4.42 5.50 1.71
C SER A 85 -4.90 4.65 0.54
N CYS A 86 -4.41 4.97 -0.64
CA CYS A 86 -4.89 4.43 -1.90
C CYS A 86 -3.89 3.43 -2.47
N LEU A 87 -4.40 2.37 -3.08
CA LEU A 87 -3.56 1.29 -3.57
C LEU A 87 -4.07 0.77 -4.91
N SER A 88 -3.13 0.55 -5.83
CA SER A 88 -3.37 -0.21 -7.06
C SER A 88 -2.32 -1.29 -7.19
N MET A 89 -2.70 -2.42 -7.77
CA MET A 89 -1.82 -3.57 -7.93
C MET A 89 -1.62 -3.88 -9.40
N SER A 90 -0.37 -4.20 -9.78
CA SER A 90 -0.04 -4.64 -11.12
C SER A 90 1.07 -5.68 -11.05
N ARG A 91 1.45 -6.23 -12.20
CA ARG A 91 2.49 -7.25 -12.27
C ARG A 91 3.50 -6.91 -13.35
N GLU A 92 4.78 -7.07 -13.03
CA GLU A 92 5.88 -6.94 -13.99
C GLU A 92 6.74 -8.20 -13.88
N GLY A 93 6.45 -9.20 -14.70
CA GLY A 93 7.15 -10.48 -14.64
C GLY A 93 6.89 -11.20 -13.33
N ALA A 94 7.96 -11.46 -12.56
CA ALA A 94 7.86 -12.11 -11.26
C ALA A 94 7.63 -11.11 -10.13
N LYS A 95 7.53 -9.81 -10.43
CA LYS A 95 7.33 -8.76 -9.44
C LYS A 95 5.88 -8.34 -9.41
N PHE A 96 5.36 -8.14 -8.22
CA PHE A 96 4.03 -7.55 -8.00
C PHE A 96 4.26 -6.13 -7.51
N ILE A 97 3.62 -5.18 -8.18
CA ILE A 97 3.84 -3.76 -7.94
C ILE A 97 2.60 -3.20 -7.26
N PHE A 98 2.80 -2.61 -6.08
CA PHE A 98 1.75 -1.83 -5.43
C PHE A 98 2.09 -0.36 -5.60
N ARG A 99 1.26 0.34 -6.31
CA ARG A 99 1.32 1.79 -6.36
C ARG A 99 0.47 2.28 -5.20
N GLN A 100 1.08 3.00 -4.28
CA GLN A 100 0.41 3.43 -3.06
C GLN A 100 0.62 4.92 -2.85
N ASP A 101 -0.48 5.64 -2.83
CA ASP A 101 -0.48 7.08 -2.65
C ASP A 101 -1.37 7.43 -1.46
N ILE A 102 -0.93 8.35 -0.61
CA ILE A 102 -1.71 8.82 0.53
C ILE A 102 -2.05 10.29 0.32
N PHE A 103 -3.31 10.63 0.54
CA PHE A 103 -3.83 11.99 0.42
C PHE A 103 -4.45 12.42 1.73
N ARG A 104 -4.16 13.65 2.15
CA ARG A 104 -4.76 14.21 3.36
C ARG A 104 -6.19 14.68 3.07
N ASN A 105 -7.08 14.45 4.03
CA ASN A 105 -8.46 14.95 3.96
C ASN A 105 -8.63 16.14 4.89
N PRO A 106 -9.53 17.08 4.57
CA PRO A 106 -10.39 17.12 3.38
C PRO A 106 -9.73 17.72 2.13
N GLY A 107 -8.56 18.29 2.23
CA GLY A 107 -7.95 19.08 1.16
C GLY A 107 -7.47 18.29 -0.05
N GLY A 108 -7.18 17.00 0.13
CA GLY A 108 -6.69 16.15 -0.96
C GLY A 108 -5.21 16.34 -1.30
N GLU A 109 -4.44 16.97 -0.39
CA GLU A 109 -3.01 17.19 -0.64
C GLU A 109 -2.28 15.85 -0.65
N PRO A 110 -1.36 15.64 -1.62
CA PRO A 110 -0.56 14.42 -1.62
C PRO A 110 0.40 14.41 -0.44
N VAL A 111 0.39 13.33 0.30
CA VAL A 111 1.21 13.13 1.50
C VAL A 111 2.45 12.31 1.16
N VAL A 112 2.25 11.13 0.55
CA VAL A 112 3.33 10.31 0.03
C VAL A 112 2.92 9.70 -1.30
N ARG A 113 3.91 9.41 -2.11
CA ARG A 113 3.78 8.59 -3.31
C ARG A 113 4.78 7.47 -3.21
N ALA A 114 4.31 6.24 -3.40
CA ALA A 114 5.17 5.08 -3.22
C ALA A 114 4.95 4.04 -4.30
N ARG A 115 6.03 3.35 -4.63
CA ARG A 115 6.01 2.19 -5.49
C ARG A 115 6.67 1.06 -4.70
N VAL A 116 5.92 0.01 -4.45
CA VAL A 116 6.34 -1.11 -3.62
C VAL A 116 6.43 -2.35 -4.49
N GLU A 117 7.61 -2.97 -4.52
CA GLU A 117 7.82 -4.22 -5.24
C GLU A 117 7.82 -5.40 -4.29
N VAL A 118 7.02 -6.38 -4.63
CA VAL A 118 6.87 -7.61 -3.86
C VAL A 118 7.18 -8.79 -4.76
N VAL A 119 7.87 -9.79 -4.23
CA VAL A 119 8.12 -11.05 -4.91
C VAL A 119 7.44 -12.16 -4.12
N CYS A 120 7.19 -13.28 -4.79
CA CYS A 120 6.46 -14.38 -4.19
C CYS A 120 7.38 -15.55 -3.90
N LEU A 121 7.39 -15.99 -2.64
CA LEU A 121 8.00 -17.25 -2.27
C LEU A 121 6.90 -18.30 -2.17
N GLU A 122 7.15 -19.47 -2.74
CA GLU A 122 6.26 -20.62 -2.60
C GLU A 122 7.07 -21.76 -2.03
N GLN A 123 6.63 -22.26 -0.88
CA GLN A 123 7.35 -23.29 -0.12
C GLN A 123 8.80 -22.84 0.13
N GLY A 124 8.99 -21.56 0.43
CA GLY A 124 10.29 -20.97 0.74
C GLY A 124 11.18 -20.68 -0.47
N ARG A 125 10.69 -20.88 -1.67
CA ARG A 125 11.47 -20.65 -2.90
C ARG A 125 10.90 -19.49 -3.70
N LEU A 126 11.79 -18.69 -4.28
CA LEU A 126 11.39 -17.61 -5.18
C LEU A 126 10.76 -18.23 -6.44
N THR A 127 9.56 -17.76 -6.78
CA THR A 127 8.84 -18.22 -7.95
C THR A 127 8.41 -17.04 -8.82
N ARG A 128 7.77 -17.32 -9.94
CA ARG A 128 7.17 -16.27 -10.77
C ARG A 128 5.89 -15.72 -10.16
N GLY A 129 5.37 -16.36 -9.11
CA GLY A 129 4.19 -15.89 -8.42
C GLY A 129 2.89 -16.15 -9.17
N ASP A 130 2.82 -17.21 -9.99
CA ASP A 130 1.61 -17.48 -10.78
C ASP A 130 0.39 -17.75 -9.88
N ALA A 131 0.58 -18.39 -8.74
CA ALA A 131 -0.50 -18.62 -7.79
C ALA A 131 -1.02 -17.30 -7.21
N LEU A 132 -0.11 -16.37 -6.90
CA LEU A 132 -0.49 -15.04 -6.41
C LEU A 132 -1.18 -14.25 -7.51
N ALA A 133 -0.69 -14.30 -8.74
CA ALA A 133 -1.30 -13.63 -9.87
C ALA A 133 -2.72 -14.13 -10.12
N GLU A 134 -2.95 -15.42 -10.00
CA GLU A 134 -4.28 -15.99 -10.14
C GLU A 134 -5.23 -15.50 -9.05
N ALA A 135 -4.74 -15.46 -7.81
CA ALA A 135 -5.54 -15.02 -6.67
C ALA A 135 -6.00 -13.56 -6.81
N PHE A 136 -5.20 -12.72 -7.45
CA PHE A 136 -5.50 -11.29 -7.62
C PHE A 136 -5.77 -10.91 -9.07
N SER A 137 -6.20 -11.87 -9.89
CA SER A 137 -6.36 -11.67 -11.34
C SER A 137 -7.32 -10.55 -11.70
N GLU A 138 -8.33 -10.27 -10.89
CA GLU A 138 -9.28 -9.18 -11.19
C GLU A 138 -8.68 -7.79 -10.98
N TYR A 139 -7.55 -7.68 -10.28
CA TYR A 139 -6.86 -6.42 -10.01
C TYR A 139 -5.65 -6.22 -10.89
N ILE A 140 -5.07 -7.29 -11.37
CA ILE A 140 -3.85 -7.26 -12.17
C ILE A 140 -4.25 -7.19 -13.65
N ASN A 141 -4.15 -5.98 -14.18
CA ASN A 141 -4.42 -5.75 -15.61
C ASN A 141 -3.09 -5.73 -16.35
N ASP A 142 -2.95 -6.63 -17.26
CA ASP A 142 -1.80 -6.64 -18.17
C ASP A 142 -1.97 -5.62 -19.29
#